data_d6455c62930fb6de43ff27b31813a80e
#
_entry.id   d6455c62930fb6de43ff27b31813a80e
#
_cell.length_a   1.000
_cell.length_b   1.000
_cell.length_c   1.000
_cell.angle_alpha   90.00
_cell.angle_beta   90.00
_cell.angle_gamma   90.00
#
_symmetry.space_group_name_H-M   'P 1'
#
loop_
_entity.id
_entity.type
_entity.pdbx_description
1 polymer ?
#
loop_
_entity_poly.entity_id
_entity_poly.type
_entity_poly.pdbx_seq_one_letter_code
_entity_poly.pdbx_strand_id
1 'polypeptide(L)'
;MKTFYLSIVCMVMSFSMTLMAQNPFRTEGDVIIDFNISPNGKMMVYKERTADGAMNIKIKELKTGKVSSLISMKLKWSDMKEIYSGVDFLTNNEIIYVKGENMVSFNLKNKKRRDLAQLPDILGYIKALDNGKGVYFTDAEQLYYLSIKEGSISEINKVDLGVFSMSIDKDNRLFYTIGKQVFCLDKAGNEVEEITSEIAKLVVNPYLIEATGSKNSFIVAGKEGIFKVDISKGQSIKLTDNEKENPVTKIRLTPNGKTLYYQRNLDYNKISTLEL
;
A
#
# COMPACT_ATOMS: atom_id res chain seq x y z
N MET A 1 23.74 -17.65 10.65
CA MET A 1 22.45 -16.94 10.75
C MET A 1 21.96 -16.31 9.46
N LYS A 2 22.81 -15.82 8.55
CA LYS A 2 22.39 -15.23 7.24
C LYS A 2 21.70 -16.21 6.27
N THR A 3 22.00 -17.50 6.35
CA THR A 3 21.46 -18.53 5.43
C THR A 3 19.99 -18.91 5.74
N PHE A 4 19.51 -18.68 6.96
CA PHE A 4 18.15 -19.06 7.35
C PHE A 4 17.08 -18.06 6.89
N TYR A 5 17.45 -16.78 6.76
CA TYR A 5 16.54 -15.71 6.33
C TYR A 5 16.30 -15.70 4.81
N LEU A 6 17.32 -16.08 4.04
CA LEU A 6 17.17 -16.24 2.58
C LEU A 6 16.15 -17.35 2.24
N SER A 7 16.07 -18.39 3.09
CA SER A 7 15.12 -19.50 2.93
C SER A 7 13.67 -19.09 3.17
N ILE A 8 13.38 -18.12 4.06
CA ILE A 8 12.01 -17.67 4.36
C ILE A 8 11.50 -16.72 3.27
N VAL A 9 12.33 -15.81 2.79
CA VAL A 9 11.98 -14.95 1.65
C VAL A 9 11.80 -15.77 0.38
N CYS A 10 12.67 -16.77 0.14
CA CYS A 10 12.50 -17.73 -0.95
C CYS A 10 11.25 -18.62 -0.75
N MET A 11 10.84 -18.96 0.47
CA MET A 11 9.69 -19.81 0.72
C MET A 11 8.36 -19.06 0.54
N VAL A 12 8.28 -17.79 0.86
CA VAL A 12 7.11 -16.95 0.54
C VAL A 12 7.04 -16.66 -0.96
N MET A 13 8.18 -16.49 -1.63
CA MET A 13 8.24 -16.41 -3.10
C MET A 13 8.00 -17.76 -3.77
N SER A 14 8.48 -18.89 -3.21
CA SER A 14 8.31 -20.21 -3.81
C SER A 14 6.89 -20.76 -3.72
N PHE A 15 6.09 -20.39 -2.73
CA PHE A 15 4.66 -20.76 -2.70
C PHE A 15 3.85 -20.06 -3.80
N SER A 16 4.30 -18.88 -4.24
CA SER A 16 3.76 -18.21 -5.44
C SER A 16 4.33 -18.77 -6.74
N MET A 17 5.52 -19.37 -6.71
CA MET A 17 6.22 -19.83 -7.91
C MET A 17 5.84 -21.25 -8.37
N THR A 18 5.31 -22.11 -7.51
CA THR A 18 4.96 -23.49 -7.90
C THR A 18 3.74 -23.57 -8.82
N LEU A 19 2.90 -22.53 -8.85
CA LEU A 19 1.81 -22.40 -9.82
C LEU A 19 2.22 -21.72 -11.15
N MET A 20 3.46 -21.26 -11.27
CA MET A 20 3.91 -20.40 -12.37
C MET A 20 4.80 -21.08 -13.43
N ALA A 21 4.90 -22.43 -13.47
CA ALA A 21 5.86 -23.13 -14.32
C ALA A 21 5.66 -22.97 -15.85
N GLN A 22 4.53 -22.39 -16.31
CA GLN A 22 4.31 -22.19 -17.76
C GLN A 22 4.23 -20.73 -18.22
N ASN A 23 3.87 -19.81 -17.34
CA ASN A 23 3.95 -18.35 -17.58
C ASN A 23 3.83 -17.64 -16.24
N PRO A 24 4.90 -17.02 -15.70
CA PRO A 24 4.91 -16.44 -14.37
C PRO A 24 3.94 -15.26 -14.18
N PHE A 25 3.36 -14.77 -15.27
CA PHE A 25 2.38 -13.69 -15.25
C PHE A 25 0.95 -14.18 -15.41
N ARG A 26 0.71 -15.46 -15.68
CA ARG A 26 -0.64 -16.01 -15.73
C ARG A 26 -1.14 -16.39 -14.36
N THR A 27 -2.42 -16.10 -14.10
CA THR A 27 -3.17 -16.46 -12.90
C THR A 27 -4.47 -17.14 -13.29
N GLU A 28 -5.14 -17.80 -12.35
CA GLU A 28 -6.46 -18.42 -12.61
C GLU A 28 -7.58 -17.39 -12.85
N GLY A 29 -7.29 -16.10 -12.61
CA GLY A 29 -8.20 -14.98 -12.83
C GLY A 29 -7.47 -13.67 -12.69
N ASP A 30 -8.18 -12.56 -12.76
CA ASP A 30 -7.62 -11.24 -12.51
C ASP A 30 -7.26 -11.08 -11.03
N VAL A 31 -6.11 -10.50 -10.75
CA VAL A 31 -5.57 -10.32 -9.39
C VAL A 31 -5.37 -8.83 -9.12
N ILE A 32 -6.02 -8.31 -8.07
CA ILE A 32 -5.78 -6.95 -7.62
C ILE A 32 -4.47 -6.92 -6.82
N ILE A 33 -3.49 -6.20 -7.34
CA ILE A 33 -2.16 -6.07 -6.75
C ILE A 33 -2.15 -4.97 -5.68
N ASP A 34 -2.78 -3.84 -5.97
CA ASP A 34 -2.84 -2.68 -5.08
C ASP A 34 -4.09 -1.85 -5.33
N PHE A 35 -4.55 -1.14 -4.29
CA PHE A 35 -5.62 -0.16 -4.41
C PHE A 35 -5.46 0.97 -3.39
N ASN A 36 -5.91 2.16 -3.76
CA ASN A 36 -5.94 3.33 -2.88
C ASN A 36 -7.17 4.20 -3.15
N ILE A 37 -7.54 4.99 -2.14
CA ILE A 37 -8.71 5.88 -2.18
C ILE A 37 -8.23 7.32 -2.43
N SER A 38 -8.96 8.07 -3.27
CA SER A 38 -8.64 9.48 -3.53
C SER A 38 -8.79 10.33 -2.27
N PRO A 39 -8.03 11.44 -2.12
CA PRO A 39 -8.11 12.32 -0.95
C PRO A 39 -9.50 12.87 -0.66
N ASN A 40 -10.37 13.00 -1.67
CA ASN A 40 -11.77 13.41 -1.48
C ASN A 40 -12.76 12.25 -1.25
N GLY A 41 -12.27 11.00 -1.19
CA GLY A 41 -13.09 9.81 -0.96
C GLY A 41 -14.07 9.44 -2.08
N LYS A 42 -13.92 10.00 -3.30
CA LYS A 42 -14.87 9.76 -4.40
C LYS A 42 -14.46 8.67 -5.36
N MET A 43 -13.18 8.37 -5.42
CA MET A 43 -12.61 7.43 -6.36
C MET A 43 -11.69 6.43 -5.67
N MET A 44 -11.59 5.26 -6.25
CA MET A 44 -10.57 4.26 -5.94
C MET A 44 -9.72 4.07 -7.20
N VAL A 45 -8.40 4.14 -7.08
CA VAL A 45 -7.48 3.61 -8.08
C VAL A 45 -7.09 2.21 -7.66
N TYR A 46 -6.99 1.31 -8.62
CA TYR A 46 -6.46 -0.02 -8.37
C TYR A 46 -5.65 -0.53 -9.55
N LYS A 47 -4.70 -1.36 -9.22
CA LYS A 47 -3.81 -2.03 -10.14
C LYS A 47 -4.13 -3.51 -10.13
N GLU A 48 -4.41 -4.07 -11.29
CA GLU A 48 -4.71 -5.49 -11.42
C GLU A 48 -3.83 -6.14 -12.47
N ARG A 49 -3.50 -7.39 -12.25
CA ARG A 49 -2.93 -8.29 -13.23
C ARG A 49 -4.03 -9.17 -13.78
N THR A 50 -4.21 -9.17 -15.09
CA THR A 50 -5.20 -9.99 -15.77
C THR A 50 -4.73 -11.43 -15.90
N ALA A 51 -5.67 -12.35 -16.15
CA ALA A 51 -5.38 -13.77 -16.30
C ALA A 51 -4.39 -14.07 -17.46
N ASP A 52 -4.41 -13.25 -18.51
CA ASP A 52 -3.47 -13.34 -19.65
C ASP A 52 -2.10 -12.69 -19.38
N GLY A 53 -1.92 -12.10 -18.20
CA GLY A 53 -0.65 -11.53 -17.73
C GLY A 53 -0.43 -10.07 -18.09
N ALA A 54 -1.45 -9.34 -18.54
CA ALA A 54 -1.34 -7.88 -18.68
C ALA A 54 -1.51 -7.19 -17.32
N MET A 55 -0.96 -5.98 -17.19
CA MET A 55 -1.16 -5.11 -16.04
C MET A 55 -2.06 -3.95 -16.41
N ASN A 56 -3.11 -3.74 -15.64
CA ASN A 56 -4.04 -2.63 -15.81
C ASN A 56 -4.04 -1.73 -14.58
N ILE A 57 -4.11 -0.43 -14.82
CA ILE A 57 -4.48 0.55 -13.80
C ILE A 57 -5.87 1.06 -14.14
N LYS A 58 -6.79 0.88 -13.20
CA LYS A 58 -8.20 1.24 -13.34
C LYS A 58 -8.63 2.22 -12.27
N ILE A 59 -9.67 2.98 -12.59
CA ILE A 59 -10.34 3.85 -11.63
C ILE A 59 -11.79 3.41 -11.47
N LYS A 60 -12.26 3.43 -10.22
CA LYS A 60 -13.65 3.17 -9.84
C LYS A 60 -14.23 4.39 -9.14
N GLU A 61 -15.33 4.90 -9.63
CA GLU A 61 -16.14 5.88 -8.92
C GLU A 61 -16.89 5.19 -7.78
N LEU A 62 -16.65 5.56 -6.54
CA LEU A 62 -17.18 4.83 -5.38
C LEU A 62 -18.69 4.98 -5.23
N LYS A 63 -19.27 6.11 -5.64
CA LYS A 63 -20.72 6.35 -5.56
C LYS A 63 -21.51 5.54 -6.60
N THR A 64 -21.02 5.44 -7.83
CA THR A 64 -21.75 4.83 -8.96
C THR A 64 -21.31 3.39 -9.23
N GLY A 65 -20.14 3.00 -8.71
CA GLY A 65 -19.48 1.73 -9.04
C GLY A 65 -18.87 1.69 -10.44
N LYS A 66 -18.95 2.78 -11.23
CA LYS A 66 -18.44 2.83 -12.60
C LYS A 66 -16.93 2.65 -12.62
N VAL A 67 -16.45 1.72 -13.44
CA VAL A 67 -15.04 1.42 -13.63
C VAL A 67 -14.59 1.91 -15.00
N SER A 68 -13.39 2.48 -15.05
CA SER A 68 -12.72 2.91 -16.28
C SER A 68 -11.27 2.46 -16.29
N SER A 69 -10.81 1.87 -17.38
CA SER A 69 -9.40 1.56 -17.58
C SER A 69 -8.63 2.82 -17.97
N LEU A 70 -7.51 3.07 -17.28
CA LEU A 70 -6.64 4.22 -17.54
C LEU A 70 -5.41 3.82 -18.34
N ILE A 71 -4.79 2.72 -17.96
CA ILE A 71 -3.50 2.26 -18.47
C ILE A 71 -3.59 0.74 -18.59
N SER A 72 -3.11 0.21 -19.73
CA SER A 72 -2.92 -1.22 -19.93
C SER A 72 -1.51 -1.46 -20.47
N MET A 73 -0.82 -2.43 -19.89
CA MET A 73 0.56 -2.77 -20.23
C MET A 73 0.70 -4.28 -20.38
N LYS A 74 1.35 -4.74 -21.45
CA LYS A 74 1.79 -6.13 -21.54
C LYS A 74 3.10 -6.27 -20.79
N LEU A 75 3.14 -7.19 -19.83
CA LEU A 75 4.30 -7.40 -18.98
C LEU A 75 5.37 -8.23 -19.67
N LYS A 76 6.62 -7.88 -19.40
CA LYS A 76 7.83 -8.65 -19.71
C LYS A 76 8.55 -8.97 -18.41
N TRP A 77 9.49 -9.90 -18.45
CA TRP A 77 10.33 -10.20 -17.29
C TRP A 77 11.17 -9.01 -16.79
N SER A 78 11.52 -8.09 -17.68
CA SER A 78 12.19 -6.83 -17.33
C SER A 78 11.33 -5.87 -16.53
N ASP A 79 10.01 -6.09 -16.46
CA ASP A 79 9.05 -5.11 -15.91
C ASP A 79 8.70 -5.39 -14.43
N MET A 80 9.61 -6.04 -13.70
CA MET A 80 9.40 -6.43 -12.28
C MET A 80 9.08 -5.22 -11.39
N LYS A 81 9.74 -4.07 -11.61
CA LYS A 81 9.45 -2.83 -10.89
C LYS A 81 7.99 -2.41 -11.09
N GLU A 82 7.48 -2.51 -12.31
CA GLU A 82 6.09 -2.18 -12.62
C GLU A 82 5.11 -3.16 -11.95
N ILE A 83 5.48 -4.45 -11.84
CA ILE A 83 4.58 -5.48 -11.29
C ILE A 83 4.38 -5.30 -9.79
N TYR A 84 5.46 -5.14 -9.04
CA TYR A 84 5.43 -5.14 -7.58
C TYR A 84 5.20 -3.77 -6.95
N SER A 85 5.39 -2.68 -7.69
CA SER A 85 5.14 -1.34 -7.19
C SER A 85 3.66 -1.07 -6.95
N GLY A 86 3.36 -0.23 -5.97
CA GLY A 86 2.01 0.26 -5.69
C GLY A 86 1.50 1.28 -6.71
N VAL A 87 0.27 1.74 -6.48
CA VAL A 87 -0.38 2.86 -7.16
C VAL A 87 -1.09 3.72 -6.13
N ASP A 88 -0.98 5.05 -6.22
CA ASP A 88 -1.67 5.94 -5.27
C ASP A 88 -2.19 7.20 -5.97
N PHE A 89 -3.01 7.97 -5.26
CA PHE A 89 -3.39 9.31 -5.67
C PHE A 89 -2.37 10.34 -5.19
N LEU A 90 -1.79 11.08 -6.11
CA LEU A 90 -1.01 12.28 -5.77
C LEU A 90 -1.92 13.45 -5.39
N THR A 91 -3.03 13.56 -6.09
CA THR A 91 -4.13 14.50 -5.84
C THR A 91 -5.45 13.87 -6.25
N ASN A 92 -6.58 14.57 -6.06
CA ASN A 92 -7.88 14.09 -6.55
C ASN A 92 -7.95 13.86 -8.07
N ASN A 93 -7.06 14.46 -8.84
CA ASN A 93 -7.06 14.38 -10.30
C ASN A 93 -5.75 13.82 -10.89
N GLU A 94 -4.87 13.32 -10.07
CA GLU A 94 -3.57 12.81 -10.49
C GLU A 94 -3.22 11.57 -9.70
N ILE A 95 -2.85 10.50 -10.38
CA ILE A 95 -2.34 9.27 -9.79
C ILE A 95 -0.85 9.14 -10.03
N ILE A 96 -0.18 8.36 -9.18
CA ILE A 96 1.23 7.97 -9.34
C ILE A 96 1.35 6.47 -9.44
N TYR A 97 2.29 6.02 -10.23
CA TYR A 97 2.65 4.62 -10.44
C TYR A 97 4.07 4.50 -11.00
N VAL A 98 4.59 3.30 -11.09
CA VAL A 98 5.90 3.03 -11.70
C VAL A 98 5.73 2.62 -13.15
N LYS A 99 6.60 3.13 -14.02
CA LYS A 99 6.73 2.74 -15.42
C LYS A 99 8.21 2.68 -15.80
N GLY A 100 8.70 1.49 -16.12
CA GLY A 100 10.13 1.25 -16.32
C GLY A 100 10.92 1.63 -15.08
N GLU A 101 11.90 2.49 -15.24
CA GLU A 101 12.77 2.98 -14.17
C GLU A 101 12.21 4.24 -13.45
N ASN A 102 11.05 4.75 -13.84
CA ASN A 102 10.56 6.04 -13.38
C ASN A 102 9.30 5.92 -12.52
N MET A 103 9.22 6.77 -11.48
CA MET A 103 7.93 7.16 -10.91
C MET A 103 7.25 8.16 -11.84
N VAL A 104 6.02 7.88 -12.20
CA VAL A 104 5.26 8.63 -13.21
C VAL A 104 3.96 9.11 -12.59
N SER A 105 3.58 10.36 -12.86
CA SER A 105 2.23 10.82 -12.61
C SER A 105 1.37 10.76 -13.87
N PHE A 106 0.05 10.58 -13.69
CA PHE A 106 -0.94 10.59 -14.75
C PHE A 106 -2.14 11.44 -14.33
N ASN A 107 -2.37 12.49 -15.12
CA ASN A 107 -3.49 13.40 -14.85
C ASN A 107 -4.79 12.83 -15.44
N LEU A 108 -5.80 12.64 -14.62
CA LEU A 108 -7.07 12.00 -14.98
C LEU A 108 -7.92 12.84 -15.91
N LYS A 109 -7.78 14.17 -15.90
CA LYS A 109 -8.57 15.10 -16.75
C LYS A 109 -8.02 15.20 -18.16
N ASN A 110 -6.75 15.55 -18.29
CA ASN A 110 -6.11 15.81 -19.60
C ASN A 110 -5.35 14.61 -20.16
N LYS A 111 -5.31 13.48 -19.42
CA LYS A 111 -4.64 12.22 -19.80
C LYS A 111 -3.12 12.36 -20.05
N LYS A 112 -2.49 13.41 -19.54
CA LYS A 112 -1.06 13.64 -19.69
C LYS A 112 -0.27 12.87 -18.62
N ARG A 113 0.87 12.35 -19.02
CA ARG A 113 1.88 11.74 -18.16
C ARG A 113 3.01 12.72 -17.92
N ARG A 114 3.65 12.58 -16.75
CA ARG A 114 4.86 13.31 -16.38
C ARG A 114 5.77 12.38 -15.58
N ASP A 115 7.01 12.23 -16.00
CA ASP A 115 8.04 11.57 -15.21
C ASP A 115 8.39 12.45 -14.02
N LEU A 116 8.40 11.89 -12.83
CA LEU A 116 8.67 12.59 -11.57
C LEU A 116 10.11 12.43 -11.14
N ALA A 117 10.61 11.21 -11.16
CA ALA A 117 11.97 10.87 -10.80
C ALA A 117 12.37 9.48 -11.32
N GLN A 118 13.65 9.27 -11.57
CA GLN A 118 14.22 7.95 -11.79
C GLN A 118 14.39 7.26 -10.42
N LEU A 119 13.99 6.00 -10.36
CA LEU A 119 13.97 5.23 -9.11
C LEU A 119 15.22 4.39 -8.94
N PRO A 120 15.69 4.22 -7.69
CA PRO A 120 16.93 3.49 -7.42
C PRO A 120 16.83 2.00 -7.77
N ASP A 121 15.81 1.29 -7.29
CA ASP A 121 15.67 -0.16 -7.49
C ASP A 121 14.20 -0.61 -7.51
N ILE A 122 13.95 -1.93 -7.39
CA ILE A 122 12.60 -2.51 -7.37
C ILE A 122 11.83 -1.97 -6.18
N LEU A 123 10.66 -1.40 -6.47
CA LEU A 123 9.83 -0.78 -5.47
C LEU A 123 8.78 -1.73 -4.89
N GLY A 124 8.50 -1.51 -3.60
CA GLY A 124 7.36 -2.08 -2.91
C GLY A 124 6.19 -1.10 -2.84
N TYR A 125 5.96 -0.56 -1.65
CA TYR A 125 4.85 0.35 -1.38
C TYR A 125 5.12 1.77 -1.85
N ILE A 126 4.05 2.45 -2.29
CA ILE A 126 4.03 3.88 -2.62
C ILE A 126 2.93 4.51 -1.79
N LYS A 127 3.24 5.63 -1.13
CA LYS A 127 2.26 6.43 -0.39
C LYS A 127 2.49 7.92 -0.64
N ALA A 128 1.53 8.56 -1.31
CA ALA A 128 1.57 10.00 -1.55
C ALA A 128 1.09 10.78 -0.34
N LEU A 129 1.63 11.98 -0.16
CA LEU A 129 1.03 12.98 0.72
C LEU A 129 -0.25 13.54 0.07
N ASP A 130 -1.31 13.71 0.84
CA ASP A 130 -2.62 14.21 0.36
C ASP A 130 -2.56 15.59 -0.29
N ASN A 131 -1.52 16.37 0.03
CA ASN A 131 -1.28 17.69 -0.54
C ASN A 131 -0.53 17.66 -1.90
N GLY A 132 -0.16 16.48 -2.39
CA GLY A 132 0.58 16.28 -3.63
C GLY A 132 2.02 16.77 -3.64
N LYS A 133 2.62 17.08 -2.48
CA LYS A 133 3.98 17.66 -2.39
C LYS A 133 5.09 16.62 -2.36
N GLY A 134 4.76 15.39 -1.97
CA GLY A 134 5.77 14.35 -1.83
C GLY A 134 5.17 12.95 -1.85
N VAL A 135 6.06 11.99 -1.95
CA VAL A 135 5.74 10.56 -2.01
C VAL A 135 6.74 9.79 -1.17
N TYR A 136 6.27 9.01 -0.22
CA TYR A 136 7.06 7.95 0.41
C TYR A 136 6.99 6.69 -0.42
N PHE A 137 8.10 6.01 -0.56
CA PHE A 137 8.15 4.72 -1.23
C PHE A 137 9.28 3.86 -0.64
N THR A 138 9.22 2.56 -0.89
CA THR A 138 10.21 1.61 -0.38
C THR A 138 10.76 0.75 -1.49
N ASP A 139 11.99 0.31 -1.34
CA ASP A 139 12.48 -0.93 -1.92
C ASP A 139 12.54 -2.04 -0.84
N ALA A 140 13.35 -3.08 -1.04
CA ALA A 140 13.46 -4.18 -0.09
C ALA A 140 14.17 -3.79 1.22
N GLU A 141 15.01 -2.74 1.21
CA GLU A 141 15.95 -2.43 2.29
C GLU A 141 15.85 -0.99 2.80
N GLN A 142 15.19 -0.10 2.05
CA GLN A 142 15.22 1.34 2.29
C GLN A 142 13.86 2.01 2.14
N LEU A 143 13.57 2.96 3.01
CA LEU A 143 12.48 3.92 2.90
C LEU A 143 13.00 5.23 2.30
N TYR A 144 12.29 5.73 1.30
CA TYR A 144 12.63 6.94 0.57
C TYR A 144 11.52 7.98 0.61
N TYR A 145 11.90 9.23 0.40
CA TYR A 145 10.98 10.33 0.17
C TYR A 145 11.34 11.05 -1.14
N LEU A 146 10.36 11.20 -2.03
CA LEU A 146 10.47 12.01 -3.24
C LEU A 146 9.78 13.36 -3.02
N SER A 147 10.53 14.45 -3.14
CA SER A 147 10.00 15.82 -3.24
C SER A 147 9.49 16.07 -4.66
N ILE A 148 8.17 16.24 -4.83
CA ILE A 148 7.58 16.48 -6.16
C ILE A 148 8.01 17.80 -6.77
N LYS A 149 8.24 18.82 -5.94
CA LYS A 149 8.68 20.15 -6.40
C LYS A 149 10.12 20.13 -6.90
N GLU A 150 10.99 19.43 -6.19
CA GLU A 150 12.43 19.43 -6.45
C GLU A 150 12.86 18.30 -7.37
N GLY A 151 12.03 17.24 -7.51
CA GLY A 151 12.38 16.02 -8.22
C GLY A 151 13.49 15.21 -7.54
N SER A 152 13.81 15.53 -6.28
CA SER A 152 14.88 14.91 -5.51
C SER A 152 14.37 13.76 -4.65
N ILE A 153 15.17 12.70 -4.57
CA ILE A 153 14.94 11.54 -3.70
C ILE A 153 15.89 11.62 -2.52
N SER A 154 15.37 11.42 -1.31
CA SER A 154 16.12 11.34 -0.06
C SER A 154 15.89 9.97 0.57
N GLU A 155 16.95 9.35 1.08
CA GLU A 155 16.86 8.19 1.95
C GLU A 155 16.41 8.64 3.34
N ILE A 156 15.41 7.93 3.90
CA ILE A 156 14.85 8.27 5.21
C ILE A 156 15.32 7.29 6.26
N ASN A 157 15.09 5.97 6.04
CA ASN A 157 15.41 4.97 7.05
C ASN A 157 15.64 3.60 6.40
N LYS A 158 16.47 2.77 7.03
CA LYS A 158 16.64 1.37 6.62
C LYS A 158 15.48 0.52 7.10
N VAL A 159 15.05 -0.41 6.26
CA VAL A 159 13.94 -1.33 6.52
C VAL A 159 14.38 -2.76 6.20
N ASP A 160 14.92 -3.46 7.19
CA ASP A 160 15.63 -4.76 7.00
C ASP A 160 14.76 -5.91 6.51
N LEU A 161 13.43 -5.82 6.57
CA LEU A 161 12.49 -6.91 6.23
C LEU A 161 11.40 -6.51 5.24
N GLY A 162 11.54 -5.35 4.63
CA GLY A 162 10.51 -4.76 3.77
C GLY A 162 9.30 -4.24 4.54
N VAL A 163 8.64 -3.26 3.96
CA VAL A 163 7.43 -2.63 4.50
C VAL A 163 6.20 -3.38 4.01
N PHE A 164 5.25 -3.66 4.90
CA PHE A 164 3.99 -4.33 4.56
C PHE A 164 2.81 -3.36 4.38
N SER A 165 2.90 -2.19 4.99
CA SER A 165 1.84 -1.18 4.91
C SER A 165 2.43 0.21 5.17
N MET A 166 1.88 1.23 4.50
CA MET A 166 2.17 2.64 4.78
C MET A 166 0.87 3.43 4.84
N SER A 167 0.80 4.36 5.78
CA SER A 167 -0.27 5.34 5.90
C SER A 167 0.25 6.67 6.39
N ILE A 168 -0.41 7.76 6.01
CA ILE A 168 -0.05 9.12 6.41
C ILE A 168 -1.27 9.74 7.09
N ASP A 169 -1.06 10.37 8.24
CA ASP A 169 -2.12 11.07 8.93
C ASP A 169 -2.20 12.56 8.53
N LYS A 170 -3.19 13.26 9.06
CA LYS A 170 -3.40 14.69 8.80
C LYS A 170 -2.27 15.62 9.27
N ASP A 171 -1.44 15.15 10.20
CA ASP A 171 -0.28 15.89 10.71
C ASP A 171 0.99 15.58 9.87
N ASN A 172 0.84 14.82 8.75
CA ASN A 172 1.90 14.32 7.87
C ASN A 172 2.91 13.41 8.59
N ARG A 173 2.47 12.68 9.62
CA ARG A 173 3.25 11.61 10.21
C ARG A 173 3.09 10.37 9.34
N LEU A 174 4.22 9.71 9.04
CA LEU A 174 4.22 8.45 8.32
C LEU A 174 4.14 7.29 9.29
N PHE A 175 3.16 6.43 9.11
CA PHE A 175 3.04 5.13 9.76
C PHE A 175 3.38 4.04 8.79
N TYR A 176 4.19 3.08 9.20
CA TYR A 176 4.50 1.91 8.39
C TYR A 176 4.69 0.68 9.27
N THR A 177 4.59 -0.50 8.67
CA THR A 177 4.75 -1.76 9.38
C THR A 177 5.89 -2.58 8.78
N ILE A 178 6.71 -3.17 9.65
CA ILE A 178 7.73 -4.16 9.29
C ILE A 178 7.46 -5.41 10.12
N GLY A 179 7.23 -6.54 9.46
CA GLY A 179 6.89 -7.78 10.15
C GLY A 179 5.64 -7.63 11.01
N LYS A 180 5.80 -7.62 12.34
CA LYS A 180 4.72 -7.49 13.34
C LYS A 180 4.87 -6.24 14.20
N GLN A 181 5.52 -5.24 13.68
CA GLN A 181 5.79 -3.98 14.37
C GLN A 181 5.28 -2.80 13.55
N VAL A 182 4.78 -1.80 14.26
CA VAL A 182 4.38 -0.51 13.70
C VAL A 182 5.48 0.50 14.02
N PHE A 183 5.77 1.36 13.07
CA PHE A 183 6.68 2.48 13.21
C PHE A 183 5.96 3.77 12.87
N CYS A 184 6.34 4.86 13.52
CA CYS A 184 5.83 6.19 13.24
C CYS A 184 7.02 7.15 13.06
N LEU A 185 7.04 7.87 11.94
CA LEU A 185 7.94 9.00 11.75
C LEU A 185 7.15 10.30 11.78
N ASP A 186 7.70 11.31 12.45
CA ASP A 186 7.17 12.66 12.37
C ASP A 186 7.45 13.29 10.98
N LYS A 187 6.92 14.48 10.74
CA LYS A 187 7.15 15.20 9.48
C LYS A 187 8.61 15.54 9.18
N ALA A 188 9.49 15.46 10.16
CA ALA A 188 10.93 15.67 10.02
C ALA A 188 11.71 14.38 9.79
N GLY A 189 11.02 13.23 9.84
CA GLY A 189 11.60 11.90 9.67
C GLY A 189 12.13 11.27 10.97
N ASN A 190 11.85 11.87 12.15
CA ASN A 190 12.27 11.31 13.42
C ASN A 190 11.25 10.26 13.91
N GLU A 191 11.74 9.20 14.52
CA GLU A 191 10.89 8.15 15.09
C GLU A 191 10.11 8.64 16.31
N VAL A 192 8.83 8.24 16.41
CA VAL A 192 7.92 8.54 17.52
C VAL A 192 7.54 7.24 18.23
N GLU A 193 8.45 6.73 19.06
CA GLU A 193 8.32 5.43 19.73
C GLU A 193 7.10 5.31 20.64
N GLU A 194 6.66 6.39 21.29
CA GLU A 194 5.50 6.39 22.19
C GLU A 194 4.23 5.88 21.49
N ILE A 195 3.99 6.35 20.26
CA ILE A 195 2.81 5.95 19.47
C ILE A 195 2.87 4.47 19.12
N THR A 196 4.04 3.99 18.70
CA THR A 196 4.23 2.60 18.27
C THR A 196 4.07 1.62 19.42
N SER A 197 4.60 1.97 20.59
CA SER A 197 4.44 1.14 21.81
C SER A 197 2.99 1.07 22.29
N GLU A 198 2.22 2.15 22.19
CA GLU A 198 0.79 2.13 22.56
C GLU A 198 -0.04 1.27 21.59
N ILE A 199 0.22 1.30 20.30
CA ILE A 199 -0.46 0.42 19.33
C ILE A 199 -0.14 -1.05 19.63
N ALA A 200 1.12 -1.38 19.93
CA ALA A 200 1.55 -2.74 20.24
C ALA A 200 0.89 -3.33 21.52
N LYS A 201 0.53 -2.49 22.49
CA LYS A 201 -0.24 -2.89 23.67
C LYS A 201 -1.69 -3.25 23.35
N LEU A 202 -2.27 -2.63 22.34
CA LEU A 202 -3.69 -2.71 22.00
C LEU A 202 -4.02 -3.74 20.93
N VAL A 203 -3.05 -4.11 20.08
CA VAL A 203 -3.24 -5.07 18.98
C VAL A 203 -2.10 -6.07 18.93
N VAL A 204 -2.43 -7.36 19.02
CA VAL A 204 -1.45 -8.45 18.96
C VAL A 204 -0.92 -8.63 17.56
N ASN A 205 0.41 -8.56 17.40
CA ASN A 205 1.12 -8.73 16.13
C ASN A 205 0.51 -7.86 15.01
N PRO A 206 0.54 -6.53 15.11
CA PRO A 206 0.05 -5.63 14.08
C PRO A 206 0.93 -5.74 12.83
N TYR A 207 0.31 -5.81 11.65
CA TYR A 207 1.05 -5.92 10.38
C TYR A 207 0.51 -5.01 9.26
N LEU A 208 -0.69 -4.42 9.40
CA LEU A 208 -1.19 -3.36 8.55
C LEU A 208 -1.69 -2.21 9.41
N ILE A 209 -1.49 -0.99 8.93
CA ILE A 209 -1.96 0.23 9.60
C ILE A 209 -2.53 1.22 8.59
N GLU A 210 -3.63 1.87 8.98
CA GLU A 210 -4.22 2.98 8.26
C GLU A 210 -4.62 4.07 9.26
N ALA A 211 -4.10 5.27 9.08
CA ALA A 211 -4.44 6.42 9.90
C ALA A 211 -5.88 6.86 9.62
N THR A 212 -6.59 7.28 10.65
CA THR A 212 -7.93 7.88 10.51
C THR A 212 -7.82 9.41 10.41
N GLY A 213 -8.92 10.08 10.07
CA GLY A 213 -8.98 11.55 10.11
C GLY A 213 -8.83 12.14 11.52
N SER A 214 -8.84 11.31 12.58
CA SER A 214 -8.67 11.73 13.96
C SER A 214 -7.24 11.47 14.42
N LYS A 215 -6.66 12.43 15.15
CA LYS A 215 -5.36 12.26 15.77
C LYS A 215 -5.38 11.08 16.75
N ASN A 216 -4.34 10.26 16.74
CA ASN A 216 -4.19 9.10 17.62
C ASN A 216 -5.26 7.99 17.46
N SER A 217 -5.97 7.95 16.33
CA SER A 217 -6.90 6.88 16.00
C SER A 217 -6.49 6.21 14.69
N PHE A 218 -6.54 4.88 14.68
CA PHE A 218 -6.01 4.04 13.58
C PHE A 218 -6.94 2.87 13.30
N ILE A 219 -6.91 2.37 12.07
CA ILE A 219 -7.36 1.02 11.75
C ILE A 219 -6.09 0.15 11.65
N VAL A 220 -6.06 -0.92 12.42
CA VAL A 220 -4.90 -1.80 12.51
C VAL A 220 -5.34 -3.24 12.27
N ALA A 221 -4.72 -3.91 11.31
CA ALA A 221 -4.89 -5.36 11.18
C ALA A 221 -3.77 -6.09 11.92
N GLY A 222 -4.16 -7.02 12.74
CA GLY A 222 -3.30 -7.88 13.53
C GLY A 222 -3.68 -9.35 13.39
N LYS A 223 -3.04 -10.21 14.19
CA LYS A 223 -3.27 -11.67 14.15
C LYS A 223 -4.75 -12.05 14.28
N GLU A 224 -5.49 -11.35 15.12
CA GLU A 224 -6.86 -11.73 15.50
C GLU A 224 -7.95 -11.06 14.68
N GLY A 225 -7.63 -10.02 13.91
CA GLY A 225 -8.62 -9.28 13.14
C GLY A 225 -8.19 -7.88 12.72
N ILE A 226 -9.17 -7.10 12.27
CA ILE A 226 -9.05 -5.67 12.06
C ILE A 226 -9.64 -4.95 13.27
N PHE A 227 -8.93 -3.97 13.79
CA PHE A 227 -9.30 -3.20 14.97
C PHE A 227 -9.33 -1.71 14.65
N LYS A 228 -10.28 -1.01 15.26
CA LYS A 228 -10.22 0.44 15.44
C LYS A 228 -9.54 0.73 16.75
N VAL A 229 -8.43 1.44 16.70
CA VAL A 229 -7.57 1.75 17.84
C VAL A 229 -7.65 3.23 18.15
N ASP A 230 -7.83 3.59 19.41
CA ASP A 230 -7.73 4.95 19.95
C ASP A 230 -6.69 4.94 21.07
N ILE A 231 -5.48 5.38 20.75
CA ILE A 231 -4.37 5.36 21.71
C ILE A 231 -4.54 6.39 22.82
N SER A 232 -5.28 7.48 22.58
CA SER A 232 -5.56 8.49 23.63
C SER A 232 -6.49 7.96 24.71
N LYS A 233 -7.31 6.96 24.40
CA LYS A 233 -8.19 6.27 25.35
C LYS A 233 -7.67 4.93 25.83
N GLY A 234 -6.57 4.45 25.26
CA GLY A 234 -6.06 3.11 25.53
C GLY A 234 -7.06 2.01 25.12
N GLN A 235 -7.79 2.19 24.01
CA GLN A 235 -8.87 1.30 23.61
C GLN A 235 -8.67 0.74 22.22
N SER A 236 -9.06 -0.52 22.02
CA SER A 236 -9.24 -1.15 20.72
C SER A 236 -10.60 -1.81 20.61
N ILE A 237 -11.25 -1.65 19.47
CA ILE A 237 -12.54 -2.26 19.15
C ILE A 237 -12.32 -3.15 17.94
N LYS A 238 -12.60 -4.45 18.09
CA LYS A 238 -12.52 -5.38 16.96
C LYS A 238 -13.66 -5.10 15.98
N LEU A 239 -13.29 -4.91 14.71
CA LEU A 239 -14.23 -4.64 13.62
C LEU A 239 -14.60 -5.90 12.85
N THR A 240 -13.64 -6.79 12.65
CA THR A 240 -13.86 -8.11 12.00
C THR A 240 -12.74 -9.06 12.36
N ASP A 241 -13.02 -10.35 12.29
CA ASP A 241 -12.03 -11.39 12.54
C ASP A 241 -11.02 -11.52 11.38
N ASN A 242 -9.83 -11.99 11.72
CA ASN A 242 -8.85 -12.42 10.74
C ASN A 242 -8.90 -13.94 10.62
N GLU A 243 -9.10 -14.42 9.41
CA GLU A 243 -9.12 -15.86 9.13
C GLU A 243 -7.68 -16.35 8.98
N LYS A 244 -7.31 -17.41 9.70
CA LYS A 244 -5.95 -17.97 9.66
C LYS A 244 -5.51 -18.35 8.25
N GLU A 245 -6.41 -18.96 7.49
CA GLU A 245 -6.16 -19.44 6.13
C GLU A 245 -6.30 -18.31 5.08
N ASN A 246 -7.05 -17.24 5.41
CA ASN A 246 -7.36 -16.13 4.51
C ASN A 246 -7.18 -14.77 5.21
N PRO A 247 -5.95 -14.44 5.62
CA PRO A 247 -5.68 -13.20 6.35
C PRO A 247 -5.90 -11.96 5.48
N VAL A 248 -6.17 -10.85 6.14
CA VAL A 248 -6.24 -9.53 5.49
C VAL A 248 -4.85 -9.15 5.00
N THR A 249 -4.73 -8.73 3.75
CA THR A 249 -3.46 -8.36 3.11
C THR A 249 -3.34 -6.87 2.81
N LYS A 250 -4.47 -6.15 2.80
CA LYS A 250 -4.51 -4.71 2.56
C LYS A 250 -5.74 -4.07 3.19
N ILE A 251 -5.56 -2.87 3.69
CA ILE A 251 -6.65 -2.02 4.23
C ILE A 251 -6.49 -0.60 3.69
N ARG A 252 -7.62 0.06 3.40
CA ARG A 252 -7.69 1.49 3.07
C ARG A 252 -8.98 2.08 3.62
N LEU A 253 -8.85 3.21 4.30
CA LEU A 253 -9.97 3.93 4.87
C LEU A 253 -10.37 5.11 3.98
N THR A 254 -11.66 5.37 3.85
CA THR A 254 -12.10 6.64 3.24
C THR A 254 -11.68 7.82 4.11
N PRO A 255 -11.36 8.99 3.53
CA PRO A 255 -10.91 10.17 4.30
C PRO A 255 -11.90 10.66 5.35
N ASN A 256 -13.21 10.39 5.16
CA ASN A 256 -14.25 10.69 6.15
C ASN A 256 -14.34 9.65 7.29
N GLY A 257 -13.53 8.60 7.25
CA GLY A 257 -13.45 7.56 8.28
C GLY A 257 -14.64 6.61 8.36
N LYS A 258 -15.55 6.62 7.36
CA LYS A 258 -16.82 5.86 7.44
C LYS A 258 -16.79 4.50 6.79
N THR A 259 -15.97 4.30 5.77
CA THR A 259 -15.91 3.05 5.02
C THR A 259 -14.48 2.53 4.95
N LEU A 260 -14.28 1.32 5.43
CA LEU A 260 -13.02 0.59 5.30
C LEU A 260 -13.11 -0.34 4.10
N TYR A 261 -12.14 -0.26 3.22
CA TYR A 261 -11.90 -1.20 2.13
C TYR A 261 -10.77 -2.13 2.53
N TYR A 262 -10.95 -3.44 2.32
CA TYR A 262 -9.91 -4.42 2.63
C TYR A 262 -9.89 -5.57 1.64
N GLN A 263 -8.73 -6.20 1.51
CA GLN A 263 -8.50 -7.37 0.68
C GLN A 263 -7.99 -8.52 1.56
N ARG A 264 -8.39 -9.75 1.23
CA ARG A 264 -7.89 -10.96 1.87
C ARG A 264 -7.01 -11.77 0.91
N ASN A 265 -6.16 -12.60 1.46
CA ASN A 265 -5.15 -13.34 0.72
C ASN A 265 -5.75 -14.27 -0.37
N LEU A 266 -6.82 -15.00 -0.06
CA LEU A 266 -7.47 -15.90 -1.03
C LEU A 266 -8.49 -15.18 -1.92
N ASP A 267 -8.92 -13.97 -1.53
CA ASP A 267 -9.87 -13.14 -2.28
C ASP A 267 -9.12 -12.05 -3.08
N TYR A 268 -8.03 -12.42 -3.72
CA TYR A 268 -7.11 -11.49 -4.40
C TYR A 268 -7.74 -10.74 -5.60
N ASN A 269 -8.92 -11.15 -6.05
CA ASN A 269 -9.70 -10.48 -7.10
C ASN A 269 -10.85 -9.63 -6.54
N LYS A 270 -10.98 -9.54 -5.21
CA LYS A 270 -12.10 -8.85 -4.54
C LYS A 270 -11.61 -7.85 -3.50
N ILE A 271 -12.22 -6.69 -3.49
CA ILE A 271 -12.10 -5.71 -2.42
C ILE A 271 -13.41 -5.71 -1.64
N SER A 272 -13.34 -6.05 -0.36
CA SER A 272 -14.46 -6.05 0.58
C SER A 272 -14.61 -4.70 1.26
N THR A 273 -15.80 -4.42 1.80
CA THR A 273 -16.10 -3.17 2.49
C THR A 273 -16.69 -3.43 3.87
N LEU A 274 -16.41 -2.52 4.79
CA LEU A 274 -17.00 -2.47 6.13
C LEU A 274 -17.35 -1.02 6.46
N GLU A 275 -18.61 -0.76 6.81
CA GLU A 275 -19.05 0.54 7.32
C GLU A 275 -18.69 0.66 8.81
N LEU A 276 -18.18 1.85 9.22
CA LEU A 276 -17.62 2.11 10.56
C LEU A 276 -18.47 3.09 11.36
#